data_536a68cfd84d2d1704272beaa1e91c0b
#
_entry.id   536a68cfd84d2d1704272beaa1e91c0b
#
_cell.length_a   1.000
_cell.length_b   1.000
_cell.length_c   1.000
_cell.angle_alpha   90.00
_cell.angle_beta   90.00
_cell.angle_gamma   90.00
#
_symmetry.space_group_name_H-M   'P 1'
#
loop_
_entity.id
_entity.type
_entity.pdbx_description
1 polymer ?
#
loop_
_entity_poly.entity_id
_entity_poly.type
_entity_poly.pdbx_seq_one_letter_code
_entity_poly.pdbx_strand_id
1 'polypeptide(L)'
;MXXXXHKQIKMTFLRDTYVYIPSGDSNEGWNKLNASYSFGGAKLAVKTIESNFGIKVDRYGIVDFSGFKDVINALGGVTIPITGVEARYINAQIDYNHQKCKKIPEKYCKSIYKKDKNGDYVYDSNGNQVEKTRNVKLNGQQALWYARNRGSDEISTTEIFAGSDWDRTERQRKLINAVVKKFKNASFAELLAVVNKVGPMIQTNFKQNDITSLMSCALTLLKYPMYQFHIPIGDESDPNKLWTYDRPIINGYKASVVKITDWDKTRSKLANYIFNKASKKYLSSGSSSKKSSSKSSSKSSSN
;
A
#
# COMPACT_ATOMS: atom_id res chain seq x y z
N MET A 1 28.65 7.08 15.95
CA MET A 1 27.37 6.32 15.81
C MET A 1 26.29 7.17 15.16
N UNK A 2 25.56 6.83 14.13
CA UNK A 2 24.68 7.56 13.60
C UNK A 2 23.49 7.38 14.23
N UNK A 3 23.17 7.97 14.58
CA UNK A 3 22.11 7.93 15.14
C UNK A 3 21.18 7.44 14.29
N UNK A 4 21.05 6.69 14.28
CA UNK A 4 20.19 6.27 13.69
C UNK A 4 19.12 6.95 13.98
N UNK A 5 18.84 7.54 13.43
CA UNK A 5 17.89 8.09 13.62
C UNK A 5 16.94 7.21 13.81
N HIS A 6 16.47 7.15 14.79
CA HIS A 6 15.30 6.36 15.11
C HIS A 6 14.11 6.87 14.28
N LYS A 7 13.70 6.10 13.33
CA LYS A 7 12.61 6.48 12.39
C LYS A 7 11.71 5.29 12.08
N GLN A 8 10.48 5.58 11.72
CA GLN A 8 9.57 4.60 11.17
C GLN A 8 9.51 4.81 9.66
N ILE A 9 9.50 3.73 8.90
CA ILE A 9 9.37 3.79 7.44
C ILE A 9 8.13 2.97 7.05
N LYS A 10 7.15 3.64 6.48
CA LYS A 10 5.96 2.99 5.92
C LYS A 10 6.13 2.88 4.41
N MET A 11 6.29 1.66 3.93
CA MET A 11 6.32 1.36 2.50
C MET A 11 4.99 0.78 2.05
N THR A 12 4.48 1.27 0.93
CA THR A 12 3.29 0.71 0.28
C THR A 12 3.71 0.11 -1.06
N PHE A 13 3.48 -1.18 -1.24
CA PHE A 13 3.70 -1.85 -2.53
C PHE A 13 2.40 -1.83 -3.32
N LEU A 14 2.43 -1.32 -4.54
CA LEU A 14 1.26 -1.38 -5.42
C LEU A 14 1.00 -2.83 -5.80
N ARG A 15 -0.25 -3.25 -5.70
CA ARG A 15 -0.66 -4.66 -5.92
C ARG A 15 -0.34 -5.15 -7.33
N ASP A 16 -0.41 -4.27 -8.32
CA ASP A 16 -0.22 -4.61 -9.73
C ASP A 16 1.23 -4.38 -10.20
N THR A 17 2.19 -4.21 -9.26
CA THR A 17 3.62 -4.14 -9.58
C THR A 17 4.05 -5.46 -10.23
N TYR A 18 4.70 -5.37 -11.40
CA TYR A 18 5.19 -6.52 -12.17
C TYR A 18 6.50 -7.02 -11.58
N VAL A 19 6.47 -8.22 -11.03
CA VAL A 19 7.58 -8.82 -10.27
C VAL A 19 7.78 -10.28 -10.68
N TYR A 20 8.96 -10.84 -10.41
CA TYR A 20 9.20 -12.27 -10.54
C TYR A 20 8.73 -12.97 -9.26
N ILE A 21 7.85 -13.96 -9.41
CA ILE A 21 7.33 -14.76 -8.28
C ILE A 21 8.11 -16.07 -8.23
N PRO A 22 8.94 -16.30 -7.20
CA PRO A 22 9.75 -17.51 -7.09
C PRO A 22 8.98 -18.63 -6.36
N SER A 23 7.90 -19.13 -6.97
CA SER A 23 7.03 -20.11 -6.33
C SER A 23 7.63 -21.50 -6.29
N GLY A 24 8.46 -21.87 -7.27
CA GLY A 24 9.05 -23.20 -7.37
C GLY A 24 8.11 -24.22 -8.01
N ASP A 25 7.02 -23.77 -8.65
CA ASP A 25 6.03 -24.63 -9.30
C ASP A 25 5.56 -23.98 -10.61
N SER A 26 4.46 -24.43 -11.18
CA SER A 26 3.90 -23.93 -12.44
C SER A 26 3.51 -22.44 -12.40
N ASN A 27 3.41 -21.85 -11.22
CA ASN A 27 3.11 -20.42 -11.05
C ASN A 27 4.37 -19.55 -11.01
N GLU A 28 5.56 -20.15 -11.12
CA GLU A 28 6.82 -19.40 -11.11
C GLU A 28 6.94 -18.53 -12.36
N GLY A 29 7.32 -17.28 -12.16
CA GLY A 29 7.52 -16.37 -13.28
C GLY A 29 7.06 -14.95 -13.00
N TRP A 30 7.04 -14.16 -14.07
CA TRP A 30 6.68 -12.75 -13.98
C TRP A 30 5.16 -12.58 -13.90
N ASN A 31 4.70 -11.90 -12.86
CA ASN A 31 3.27 -11.68 -12.62
C ASN A 31 3.07 -10.42 -11.76
N LYS A 32 1.82 -10.08 -11.47
CA LYS A 32 1.48 -9.01 -10.51
C LYS A 32 1.86 -9.44 -9.10
N LEU A 33 2.36 -8.52 -8.31
CA LEU A 33 2.77 -8.79 -6.92
C LEU A 33 1.65 -9.46 -6.10
N ASN A 34 0.40 -9.02 -6.28
CA ASN A 34 -0.72 -9.60 -5.53
C ASN A 34 -0.97 -11.08 -5.87
N ALA A 35 -0.56 -11.54 -7.06
CA ALA A 35 -0.69 -12.96 -7.43
C ALA A 35 0.15 -13.85 -6.53
N SER A 36 1.29 -13.36 -6.02
CA SER A 36 2.13 -14.15 -5.10
C SER A 36 1.37 -14.59 -3.85
N TYR A 37 0.51 -13.71 -3.33
CA TYR A 37 -0.34 -14.06 -2.18
C TYR A 37 -1.39 -15.12 -2.57
N SER A 38 -1.98 -15.00 -3.75
CA SER A 38 -2.98 -15.97 -4.24
C SER A 38 -2.37 -17.34 -4.48
N PHE A 39 -1.10 -17.41 -4.93
CA PHE A 39 -0.42 -18.67 -5.24
C PHE A 39 0.14 -19.38 -4.00
N GLY A 40 0.69 -18.64 -3.03
CA GLY A 40 1.37 -19.25 -1.89
C GLY A 40 1.23 -18.50 -0.58
N GLY A 41 0.17 -17.70 -0.45
CA GLY A 41 -0.13 -16.98 0.79
C GLY A 41 0.95 -16.00 1.20
N ALA A 42 0.99 -15.69 2.49
CA ALA A 42 1.92 -14.72 3.06
C ALA A 42 3.39 -15.13 2.83
N LYS A 43 3.69 -16.42 2.93
CA LYS A 43 5.08 -16.90 2.79
C LYS A 43 5.63 -16.58 1.41
N LEU A 44 4.87 -16.88 0.36
CA LEU A 44 5.30 -16.59 -1.01
C LEU A 44 5.30 -15.07 -1.30
N ALA A 45 4.34 -14.34 -0.78
CA ALA A 45 4.32 -12.88 -0.91
C ALA A 45 5.57 -12.24 -0.27
N VAL A 46 5.95 -12.69 0.93
CA VAL A 46 7.18 -12.25 1.61
C VAL A 46 8.41 -12.61 0.77
N LYS A 47 8.54 -13.87 0.35
CA LYS A 47 9.65 -14.36 -0.49
C LYS A 47 9.77 -13.53 -1.77
N THR A 48 8.63 -13.22 -2.40
CA THR A 48 8.57 -12.40 -3.62
C THR A 48 9.08 -10.98 -3.37
N ILE A 49 8.65 -10.35 -2.28
CA ILE A 49 9.11 -9.00 -1.90
C ILE A 49 10.62 -9.04 -1.62
N GLU A 50 11.08 -9.99 -0.83
CA GLU A 50 12.49 -10.12 -0.46
C GLU A 50 13.39 -10.29 -1.70
N SER A 51 13.03 -11.21 -2.59
CA SER A 51 13.86 -11.56 -3.76
C SER A 51 13.91 -10.42 -4.79
N ASN A 52 12.79 -9.71 -5.01
CA ASN A 52 12.76 -8.65 -6.01
C ASN A 52 13.39 -7.34 -5.49
N PHE A 53 13.16 -7.00 -4.23
CA PHE A 53 13.54 -5.69 -3.70
C PHE A 53 14.81 -5.70 -2.83
N GLY A 54 15.35 -6.87 -2.51
CA GLY A 54 16.58 -6.99 -1.71
C GLY A 54 16.41 -6.54 -0.27
N ILE A 55 15.22 -6.66 0.28
CA ILE A 55 14.92 -6.35 1.68
C ILE A 55 14.59 -7.64 2.44
N LYS A 56 14.66 -7.59 3.76
CA LYS A 56 14.29 -8.71 4.60
C LYS A 56 13.00 -8.39 5.37
N VAL A 57 12.10 -9.36 5.44
CA VAL A 57 10.82 -9.24 6.15
C VAL A 57 10.83 -10.23 7.32
N ASP A 58 10.98 -9.76 8.53
CA ASP A 58 11.06 -10.61 9.73
C ASP A 58 9.68 -11.08 10.20
N ARG A 59 8.68 -10.22 10.07
CA ARG A 59 7.34 -10.50 10.59
C ARG A 59 6.27 -10.01 9.61
N TYR A 60 5.13 -10.68 9.61
CA TYR A 60 3.96 -10.25 8.84
C TYR A 60 2.68 -10.38 9.67
N GLY A 61 1.69 -9.61 9.28
CA GLY A 61 0.33 -9.74 9.79
C GLY A 61 -0.63 -9.64 8.63
N ILE A 62 -1.61 -10.52 8.59
CA ILE A 62 -2.67 -10.54 7.60
C ILE A 62 -3.97 -10.15 8.30
N VAL A 63 -4.65 -9.16 7.75
CA VAL A 63 -5.95 -8.76 8.24
C VAL A 63 -6.95 -8.86 7.07
N ASP A 64 -8.01 -9.61 7.26
CA ASP A 64 -9.08 -9.68 6.28
C ASP A 64 -10.06 -8.51 6.47
N PHE A 65 -11.09 -8.44 5.65
CA PHE A 65 -12.06 -7.33 5.70
C PHE A 65 -12.84 -7.29 7.02
N SER A 66 -13.10 -8.45 7.62
CA SER A 66 -13.80 -8.50 8.91
C SER A 66 -12.90 -7.96 10.02
N GLY A 67 -11.70 -8.53 10.14
CA GLY A 67 -10.70 -8.06 11.11
C GLY A 67 -10.39 -6.57 10.96
N PHE A 68 -10.28 -6.09 9.73
CA PHE A 68 -10.08 -4.66 9.47
C PHE A 68 -11.21 -3.81 10.07
N LYS A 69 -12.47 -4.20 9.82
CA LYS A 69 -13.63 -3.47 10.40
C LYS A 69 -13.58 -3.49 11.92
N ASP A 70 -13.24 -4.64 12.47
CA ASP A 70 -13.21 -4.84 13.92
C ASP A 70 -12.08 -4.04 14.59
N VAL A 71 -10.91 -3.95 13.95
CA VAL A 71 -9.82 -3.05 14.40
C VAL A 71 -10.32 -1.61 14.47
N ILE A 72 -10.95 -1.11 13.39
CA ILE A 72 -11.45 0.27 13.35
C ILE A 72 -12.53 0.48 14.42
N ASN A 73 -13.44 -0.46 14.59
CA ASN A 73 -14.50 -0.38 15.59
C ASN A 73 -13.94 -0.44 17.03
N ALA A 74 -12.94 -1.29 17.27
CA ALA A 74 -12.27 -1.39 18.57
C ALA A 74 -11.60 -0.07 18.98
N LEU A 75 -11.08 0.67 17.97
CA LEU A 75 -10.52 2.01 18.17
C LEU A 75 -11.61 3.09 18.36
N GLY A 76 -12.87 2.73 18.31
CA GLY A 76 -13.97 3.69 18.39
C GLY A 76 -14.13 4.51 17.10
N GLY A 77 -13.66 3.98 15.98
CA GLY A 77 -13.68 4.66 14.69
C GLY A 77 -12.44 5.50 14.43
N VAL A 78 -12.26 5.93 13.17
CA VAL A 78 -11.14 6.79 12.75
C VAL A 78 -11.66 8.06 12.08
N THR A 79 -11.00 9.18 12.32
CA THR A 79 -11.35 10.47 11.70
C THR A 79 -10.45 10.69 10.49
N ILE A 80 -11.06 10.87 9.32
CA ILE A 80 -10.36 11.01 8.04
C ILE A 80 -10.91 12.25 7.31
N PRO A 81 -10.05 13.05 6.68
CA PRO A 81 -10.53 14.10 5.78
C PRO A 81 -11.03 13.47 4.47
N ILE A 82 -12.35 13.55 4.25
CA ILE A 82 -13.01 13.03 3.03
C ILE A 82 -13.73 14.14 2.28
N THR A 83 -13.92 13.94 0.98
CA THR A 83 -14.69 14.84 0.12
C THR A 83 -16.19 14.50 0.20
N GLY A 84 -17.02 15.37 -0.36
CA GLY A 84 -18.47 15.11 -0.46
C GLY A 84 -18.74 13.91 -1.38
N VAL A 85 -17.99 13.80 -2.48
CA VAL A 85 -18.09 12.65 -3.40
C VAL A 85 -17.78 11.34 -2.66
N GLU A 86 -16.70 11.31 -1.88
CA GLU A 86 -16.32 10.11 -1.10
C GLU A 86 -17.40 9.76 -0.05
N ALA A 87 -18.03 10.77 0.57
CA ALA A 87 -19.11 10.56 1.54
C ALA A 87 -20.35 9.95 0.87
N ARG A 88 -20.74 10.48 -0.33
CA ARG A 88 -21.87 9.94 -1.10
C ARG A 88 -21.59 8.49 -1.53
N TYR A 89 -20.38 8.21 -1.99
CA TYR A 89 -19.97 6.85 -2.37
C TYR A 89 -20.14 5.87 -1.19
N ILE A 90 -19.65 6.25 -0.01
CA ILE A 90 -19.76 5.39 1.20
C ILE A 90 -21.25 5.11 1.50
N ASN A 91 -22.09 6.17 1.45
CA ASN A 91 -23.53 6.02 1.72
C ASN A 91 -24.21 5.13 0.67
N ALA A 92 -23.86 5.30 -0.61
CA ALA A 92 -24.39 4.45 -1.69
C ALA A 92 -24.01 2.97 -1.49
N GLN A 93 -22.77 2.71 -1.06
CA GLN A 93 -22.33 1.35 -0.76
C GLN A 93 -23.09 0.73 0.43
N ILE A 94 -23.42 1.53 1.43
CA ILE A 94 -24.22 1.09 2.57
C ILE A 94 -25.62 0.66 2.08
N ASP A 95 -26.24 1.48 1.23
CA ASP A 95 -27.58 1.20 0.69
C ASP A 95 -27.56 -0.03 -0.24
N TYR A 96 -26.65 -0.05 -1.19
CA TYR A 96 -26.56 -1.11 -2.19
C TYR A 96 -26.33 -2.49 -1.53
N ASN A 97 -25.49 -2.54 -0.52
CA ASN A 97 -25.16 -3.78 0.17
C ASN A 97 -26.10 -4.04 1.38
N HIS A 98 -27.16 -3.27 1.53
CA HIS A 98 -28.15 -3.41 2.62
C HIS A 98 -27.49 -3.48 4.00
N GLN A 99 -26.43 -2.68 4.22
CA GLN A 99 -25.67 -2.73 5.47
C GLN A 99 -26.39 -2.00 6.61
N LYS A 100 -26.56 -2.66 7.73
CA LYS A 100 -27.13 -2.07 8.96
C LYS A 100 -26.05 -1.18 9.61
N CYS A 101 -25.79 -0.05 9.02
CA CYS A 101 -24.75 0.87 9.49
C CYS A 101 -25.22 2.31 9.28
N LYS A 102 -24.92 3.18 10.25
CA LYS A 102 -25.30 4.60 10.18
C LYS A 102 -24.62 5.26 8.97
N LYS A 103 -25.40 6.00 8.19
CA LYS A 103 -24.88 6.77 7.06
C LYS A 103 -24.08 7.99 7.54
N ILE A 104 -23.21 8.48 6.67
CA ILE A 104 -22.53 9.76 6.86
C ILE A 104 -23.59 10.87 6.72
N PRO A 105 -23.68 11.79 7.69
CA PRO A 105 -24.70 12.86 7.63
C PRO A 105 -24.61 13.70 6.36
N GLU A 106 -25.76 14.11 5.84
CA GLU A 106 -25.92 14.81 4.57
C GLU A 106 -25.05 16.07 4.45
N LYS A 107 -24.83 16.76 5.56
CA LYS A 107 -23.95 17.96 5.57
C LYS A 107 -22.54 17.68 5.07
N TYR A 108 -22.07 16.42 5.16
CA TYR A 108 -20.74 16.01 4.66
C TYR A 108 -20.79 15.50 3.22
N CYS A 109 -21.99 15.26 2.67
CA CYS A 109 -22.17 14.73 1.33
C CYS A 109 -22.14 15.82 0.23
N LYS A 110 -22.30 17.08 0.60
CA LYS A 110 -22.25 18.21 -0.35
C LYS A 110 -20.81 18.47 -0.80
N SER A 111 -20.59 18.59 -2.10
CA SER A 111 -19.29 18.99 -2.65
C SER A 111 -19.05 20.47 -2.38
N ILE A 112 -17.88 20.79 -1.89
CA ILE A 112 -17.43 22.18 -1.66
C ILE A 112 -16.03 22.27 -2.27
N TYR A 113 -15.82 23.23 -3.14
CA TYR A 113 -14.55 23.36 -3.88
C TYR A 113 -13.62 24.37 -3.21
N LYS A 114 -12.33 24.12 -3.35
CA LYS A 114 -11.30 25.03 -2.84
C LYS A 114 -11.27 26.30 -3.68
N LYS A 115 -11.05 27.41 -2.98
CA LYS A 115 -10.78 28.72 -3.59
C LYS A 115 -9.44 29.21 -3.06
N ASP A 116 -8.71 29.91 -3.90
CA ASP A 116 -7.47 30.54 -3.51
C ASP A 116 -7.74 31.86 -2.73
N LYS A 117 -6.70 32.62 -2.45
CA LYS A 117 -6.79 33.88 -1.71
C LYS A 117 -7.53 34.98 -2.47
N ASN A 118 -7.66 34.86 -3.80
CA ASN A 118 -8.37 35.81 -4.66
C ASN A 118 -9.85 35.46 -4.86
N GLY A 119 -10.26 34.27 -4.38
CA GLY A 119 -11.62 33.77 -4.54
C GLY A 119 -11.82 32.87 -5.74
N ASP A 120 -10.79 32.60 -6.53
CA ASP A 120 -10.84 31.77 -7.72
C ASP A 120 -10.75 30.29 -7.35
N TYR A 121 -11.41 29.43 -8.14
CA TYR A 121 -11.36 27.98 -7.91
C TYR A 121 -9.96 27.44 -8.17
N VAL A 122 -9.53 26.52 -7.30
CA VAL A 122 -8.26 25.80 -7.43
C VAL A 122 -8.49 24.55 -8.28
N TYR A 123 -7.61 24.31 -9.25
CA TYR A 123 -7.67 23.16 -10.15
C TYR A 123 -6.47 22.22 -9.93
N ASP A 124 -6.68 20.94 -10.17
CA ASP A 124 -5.61 19.95 -10.15
C ASP A 124 -4.85 19.91 -11.49
N SER A 125 -3.85 19.04 -11.62
CA SER A 125 -3.06 18.88 -12.85
C SER A 125 -3.86 18.41 -14.06
N ASN A 126 -5.06 17.90 -13.84
CA ASN A 126 -5.96 17.40 -14.91
C ASN A 126 -7.05 18.40 -15.25
N GLY A 127 -7.04 19.60 -14.63
CA GLY A 127 -8.03 20.64 -14.87
C GLY A 127 -9.34 20.48 -14.09
N ASN A 128 -9.39 19.58 -13.11
CA ASN A 128 -10.60 19.41 -12.29
C ASN A 128 -10.57 20.33 -11.08
N GLN A 129 -11.71 20.86 -10.69
CA GLN A 129 -11.82 21.66 -9.47
C GLN A 129 -11.50 20.79 -8.24
N VAL A 130 -10.58 21.27 -7.41
CA VAL A 130 -10.15 20.55 -6.20
C VAL A 130 -11.22 20.67 -5.11
N GLU A 131 -11.79 19.55 -4.72
CA GLU A 131 -12.81 19.51 -3.67
C GLU A 131 -12.17 19.66 -2.29
N LYS A 132 -12.81 20.41 -1.39
CA LYS A 132 -12.43 20.51 0.03
C LYS A 132 -12.76 19.22 0.75
N THR A 133 -11.85 18.78 1.61
CA THR A 133 -12.13 17.67 2.52
C THR A 133 -12.65 18.19 3.86
N ARG A 134 -13.45 17.38 4.52
CA ARG A 134 -13.95 17.63 5.89
C ARG A 134 -13.67 16.41 6.74
N ASN A 135 -13.31 16.64 7.99
CA ASN A 135 -13.01 15.57 8.93
C ASN A 135 -14.30 14.83 9.31
N VAL A 136 -14.38 13.55 8.95
CA VAL A 136 -15.52 12.70 9.25
C VAL A 136 -15.03 11.48 10.04
N LYS A 137 -15.72 11.17 11.13
CA LYS A 137 -15.45 9.97 11.92
C LYS A 137 -16.14 8.77 11.23
N LEU A 138 -15.36 7.82 10.79
CA LEU A 138 -15.81 6.61 10.09
C LEU A 138 -15.75 5.42 11.05
N ASN A 139 -16.79 4.58 11.04
CA ASN A 139 -16.77 3.26 11.66
C ASN A 139 -16.07 2.25 10.73
N GLY A 140 -15.94 1.00 11.17
CA GLY A 140 -15.21 -0.03 10.41
C GLY A 140 -15.80 -0.29 9.03
N GLN A 141 -17.12 -0.31 8.90
CA GLN A 141 -17.78 -0.56 7.62
C GLN A 141 -17.58 0.62 6.66
N GLN A 142 -17.76 1.84 7.14
CA GLN A 142 -17.53 3.06 6.36
C GLN A 142 -16.06 3.18 5.93
N ALA A 143 -15.14 2.86 6.83
CA ALA A 143 -13.69 2.88 6.54
C ALA A 143 -13.32 1.84 5.48
N LEU A 144 -13.96 0.67 5.51
CA LEU A 144 -13.75 -0.36 4.50
C LEU A 144 -14.19 0.13 3.11
N TRP A 145 -15.38 0.72 3.00
CA TRP A 145 -15.84 1.26 1.71
C TRP A 145 -14.95 2.40 1.22
N TYR A 146 -14.53 3.30 2.13
CA TYR A 146 -13.56 4.35 1.79
C TYR A 146 -12.25 3.77 1.20
N ALA A 147 -11.71 2.73 1.84
CA ALA A 147 -10.45 2.11 1.42
C ALA A 147 -10.57 1.33 0.10
N ARG A 148 -11.78 0.85 -0.21
CA ARG A 148 -12.04 0.05 -1.43
C ARG A 148 -12.47 0.89 -2.63
N ASN A 149 -12.82 2.15 -2.43
CA ASN A 149 -13.30 3.03 -3.47
C ASN A 149 -12.30 3.09 -4.64
N ARG A 150 -12.76 2.75 -5.83
CA ARG A 150 -12.00 2.81 -7.09
C ARG A 150 -12.58 3.82 -8.08
N GLY A 151 -13.69 4.44 -7.74
CA GLY A 151 -14.35 5.44 -8.57
C GLY A 151 -15.13 4.91 -9.75
N SER A 152 -15.06 3.61 -10.03
CA SER A 152 -15.70 3.01 -11.22
C SER A 152 -16.75 1.94 -10.87
N ASP A 153 -17.40 2.07 -9.73
CA ASP A 153 -18.40 1.07 -9.33
C ASP A 153 -19.75 1.36 -9.98
N GLU A 154 -20.43 0.31 -10.38
CA GLU A 154 -21.71 0.31 -11.08
C GLU A 154 -22.87 0.95 -10.29
N ILE A 155 -22.62 1.39 -9.07
CA ILE A 155 -23.63 1.86 -8.12
C ILE A 155 -24.05 3.31 -8.35
N SER A 156 -23.19 4.10 -8.98
CA SER A 156 -23.48 5.52 -9.21
C SER A 156 -23.47 5.83 -10.70
N THR A 157 -24.62 6.09 -11.23
CA THR A 157 -24.82 6.44 -12.65
C THR A 157 -24.49 7.89 -12.97
N THR A 158 -24.31 8.76 -11.99
CA THR A 158 -24.27 10.20 -12.26
C THR A 158 -23.07 10.96 -11.73
N GLU A 159 -22.29 10.38 -10.83
CA GLU A 159 -21.14 11.09 -10.22
C GLU A 159 -19.97 10.15 -9.99
N ILE A 160 -19.61 9.40 -11.02
CA ILE A 160 -18.53 8.44 -10.90
C ILE A 160 -17.21 9.21 -10.88
N PHE A 161 -16.62 9.25 -9.73
CA PHE A 161 -15.26 9.71 -9.58
C PHE A 161 -14.35 8.61 -10.13
N ALA A 162 -13.79 8.80 -11.30
CA ALA A 162 -12.86 7.86 -11.90
C ALA A 162 -11.56 7.87 -11.09
N GLY A 163 -11.52 7.11 -10.02
CA GLY A 163 -10.32 6.96 -9.20
C GLY A 163 -9.43 5.87 -9.76
N SER A 164 -8.15 6.17 -9.86
CA SER A 164 -7.14 5.20 -10.26
C SER A 164 -6.78 4.26 -9.10
N ASP A 165 -5.98 3.24 -9.36
CA ASP A 165 -5.40 2.40 -8.32
C ASP A 165 -4.50 3.21 -7.36
N TRP A 166 -3.92 4.29 -7.87
CA TRP A 166 -3.15 5.24 -7.07
C TRP A 166 -4.03 5.95 -6.05
N ASP A 167 -5.22 6.41 -6.45
CA ASP A 167 -6.18 7.05 -5.54
C ASP A 167 -6.64 6.09 -4.44
N ARG A 168 -6.87 4.83 -4.80
CA ARG A 168 -7.19 3.79 -3.81
C ARG A 168 -6.04 3.62 -2.82
N THR A 169 -4.82 3.54 -3.31
CA THR A 169 -3.61 3.40 -2.47
C THR A 169 -3.46 4.62 -1.55
N GLU A 170 -3.72 5.83 -2.06
CA GLU A 170 -3.68 7.05 -1.26
C GLU A 170 -4.75 7.04 -0.15
N ARG A 171 -5.97 6.59 -0.46
CA ARG A 171 -7.02 6.43 0.57
C ARG A 171 -6.60 5.43 1.64
N GLN A 172 -6.01 4.31 1.24
CA GLN A 172 -5.48 3.33 2.19
C GLN A 172 -4.37 3.93 3.06
N ARG A 173 -3.48 4.74 2.48
CA ARG A 173 -2.42 5.43 3.23
C ARG A 173 -3.01 6.42 4.26
N LYS A 174 -4.00 7.21 3.84
CA LYS A 174 -4.71 8.15 4.75
C LYS A 174 -5.34 7.40 5.92
N LEU A 175 -5.96 6.27 5.62
CA LEU A 175 -6.61 5.44 6.64
C LEU A 175 -5.59 4.86 7.64
N ILE A 176 -4.49 4.29 7.15
CA ILE A 176 -3.42 3.77 8.01
C ILE A 176 -2.85 4.89 8.88
N ASN A 177 -2.64 6.07 8.30
CA ASN A 177 -2.14 7.23 9.05
C ASN A 177 -3.12 7.64 10.17
N ALA A 178 -4.43 7.58 9.91
CA ALA A 178 -5.45 7.89 10.92
C ALA A 178 -5.43 6.85 12.05
N VAL A 179 -5.25 5.57 11.73
CA VAL A 179 -5.10 4.49 12.71
C VAL A 179 -3.84 4.72 13.56
N VAL A 180 -2.70 4.98 12.92
CA VAL A 180 -1.43 5.25 13.63
C VAL A 180 -1.57 6.47 14.54
N LYS A 181 -2.21 7.54 14.06
CA LYS A 181 -2.47 8.74 14.87
C LYS A 181 -3.31 8.40 16.10
N LYS A 182 -4.30 7.54 15.92
CA LYS A 182 -5.14 7.09 17.04
C LYS A 182 -4.31 6.31 18.07
N PHE A 183 -3.46 5.39 17.62
CA PHE A 183 -2.55 4.64 18.48
C PHE A 183 -1.55 5.55 19.21
N LYS A 184 -1.02 6.58 18.54
CA LYS A 184 -0.08 7.53 19.17
C LYS A 184 -0.69 8.27 20.37
N ASN A 185 -2.00 8.47 20.33
CA ASN A 185 -2.73 9.21 21.38
C ASN A 185 -3.42 8.28 22.40
N ALA A 186 -3.27 6.96 22.22
CA ALA A 186 -3.89 5.99 23.13
C ALA A 186 -2.99 5.70 24.33
N SER A 187 -3.58 5.45 25.48
CA SER A 187 -2.88 4.94 26.65
C SER A 187 -2.45 3.48 26.43
N PHE A 188 -1.50 3.02 27.23
CA PHE A 188 -1.07 1.61 27.17
C PHE A 188 -2.26 0.65 27.40
N ALA A 189 -3.14 0.96 28.33
CA ALA A 189 -4.32 0.13 28.62
C ALA A 189 -5.25 0.03 27.40
N GLU A 190 -5.48 1.15 26.69
CA GLU A 190 -6.28 1.16 25.46
C GLU A 190 -5.59 0.34 24.35
N LEU A 191 -4.28 0.46 24.19
CA LEU A 191 -3.53 -0.32 23.21
C LEU A 191 -3.65 -1.82 23.52
N LEU A 192 -3.49 -2.20 24.77
CA LEU A 192 -3.59 -3.59 25.21
C LEU A 192 -5.01 -4.14 24.96
N ALA A 193 -6.05 -3.35 25.27
CA ALA A 193 -7.42 -3.73 25.02
C ALA A 193 -7.69 -3.97 23.52
N VAL A 194 -7.15 -3.11 22.65
CA VAL A 194 -7.26 -3.29 21.18
C VAL A 194 -6.52 -4.57 20.74
N VAL A 195 -5.28 -4.77 21.21
CA VAL A 195 -4.48 -5.96 20.84
C VAL A 195 -5.19 -7.24 21.28
N ASN A 196 -5.72 -7.28 22.50
CA ASN A 196 -6.45 -8.46 23.01
C ASN A 196 -7.72 -8.73 22.20
N LYS A 197 -8.41 -7.68 21.78
CA LYS A 197 -9.67 -7.81 21.02
C LYS A 197 -9.44 -8.24 19.58
N VAL A 198 -8.43 -7.67 18.91
CA VAL A 198 -8.22 -7.89 17.47
C VAL A 198 -7.09 -8.87 17.15
N GLY A 199 -6.19 -9.13 18.10
CA GLY A 199 -5.08 -10.07 17.92
C GLY A 199 -5.52 -11.42 17.38
N PRO A 200 -6.58 -12.05 17.94
CA PRO A 200 -7.06 -13.34 17.42
C PRO A 200 -7.55 -13.31 15.97
N MET A 201 -7.83 -12.14 15.42
CA MET A 201 -8.33 -11.97 14.04
C MET A 201 -7.19 -11.76 13.03
N ILE A 202 -5.95 -11.63 13.51
CA ILE A 202 -4.78 -11.34 12.68
C ILE A 202 -3.96 -12.64 12.53
N GLN A 203 -3.84 -13.11 11.29
CA GLN A 203 -2.93 -14.22 11.00
C GLN A 203 -1.50 -13.67 10.92
N THR A 204 -0.58 -14.26 11.67
CA THR A 204 0.78 -13.69 11.78
C THR A 204 1.81 -14.76 12.11
N ASN A 205 3.09 -14.45 11.85
CA ASN A 205 4.22 -15.25 12.32
C ASN A 205 4.89 -14.63 13.56
N PHE A 206 4.27 -13.63 14.19
CA PHE A 206 4.74 -13.13 15.49
C PHE A 206 4.59 -14.23 16.55
N LYS A 207 5.63 -14.43 17.33
CA LYS A 207 5.57 -15.26 18.53
C LYS A 207 5.03 -14.42 19.70
N GLN A 208 4.51 -15.08 20.73
CA GLN A 208 3.99 -14.39 21.91
C GLN A 208 5.02 -13.40 22.50
N ASN A 209 6.29 -13.83 22.58
CA ASN A 209 7.35 -12.98 23.09
C ASN A 209 7.62 -11.75 22.20
N ASP A 210 7.46 -11.88 20.88
CA ASP A 210 7.60 -10.74 19.95
C ASP A 210 6.50 -9.70 20.24
N ILE A 211 5.28 -10.16 20.46
CA ILE A 211 4.11 -9.30 20.74
C ILE A 211 4.35 -8.57 22.07
N THR A 212 4.76 -9.29 23.10
CA THR A 212 5.07 -8.70 24.43
C THR A 212 6.16 -7.65 24.32
N SER A 213 7.24 -7.97 23.61
CA SER A 213 8.38 -7.05 23.41
C SER A 213 7.94 -5.81 22.61
N LEU A 214 7.14 -6.02 21.58
CA LEU A 214 6.62 -4.90 20.78
C LEU A 214 5.70 -4.01 21.60
N MET A 215 4.84 -4.59 22.42
CA MET A 215 3.94 -3.85 23.32
C MET A 215 4.73 -3.01 24.35
N SER A 216 5.80 -3.56 24.92
CA SER A 216 6.59 -2.83 25.92
C SER A 216 7.29 -1.59 25.34
N CYS A 217 7.65 -1.62 24.05
CA CYS A 217 8.30 -0.47 23.38
C CYS A 217 7.37 0.32 22.46
N ALA A 218 6.09 -0.08 22.34
CA ALA A 218 5.16 0.49 21.37
C ALA A 218 5.03 2.01 21.49
N LEU A 219 4.84 2.52 22.71
CA LEU A 219 4.67 3.96 22.93
C LEU A 219 5.92 4.76 22.54
N THR A 220 7.10 4.18 22.73
CA THR A 220 8.37 4.79 22.31
C THR A 220 8.48 4.77 20.77
N LEU A 221 8.21 3.63 20.17
CA LEU A 221 8.26 3.48 18.71
C LEU A 221 7.30 4.45 18.02
N LEU A 222 6.08 4.59 18.54
CA LEU A 222 5.06 5.49 17.97
C LEU A 222 5.47 6.96 17.99
N LYS A 223 6.41 7.37 18.85
CA LYS A 223 6.92 8.75 18.91
C LYS A 223 7.92 9.07 17.79
N TYR A 224 8.56 8.06 17.19
CA TYR A 224 9.55 8.29 16.14
C TYR A 224 8.92 8.90 14.90
N PRO A 225 9.62 9.78 14.18
CA PRO A 225 9.11 10.35 12.92
C PRO A 225 8.84 9.26 11.90
N MET A 226 7.71 9.37 11.21
CA MET A 226 7.27 8.40 10.20
C MET A 226 7.48 8.99 8.81
N TYR A 227 8.30 8.31 8.02
CA TYR A 227 8.49 8.59 6.59
C TYR A 227 7.70 7.58 5.79
N GLN A 228 7.14 8.02 4.68
CA GLN A 228 6.33 7.12 3.86
C GLN A 228 6.65 7.29 2.37
N PHE A 229 6.66 6.20 1.66
CA PHE A 229 6.80 6.17 0.21
C PHE A 229 6.13 4.92 -0.34
N HIS A 230 6.04 4.86 -1.65
CA HIS A 230 5.45 3.69 -2.32
C HIS A 230 6.43 3.07 -3.31
N ILE A 231 6.16 1.82 -3.63
CA ILE A 231 6.86 1.05 -4.65
C ILE A 231 5.82 0.70 -5.72
N PRO A 232 6.09 0.98 -6.99
CA PRO A 232 7.31 1.55 -7.58
C PRO A 232 7.53 3.03 -7.23
N ILE A 233 8.76 3.49 -7.32
CA ILE A 233 9.20 4.80 -6.84
C ILE A 233 8.86 5.91 -7.87
N GLY A 234 8.28 6.98 -7.37
CA GLY A 234 7.88 8.17 -8.13
C GLY A 234 6.39 8.21 -8.38
N ASP A 235 5.77 9.36 -8.14
CA ASP A 235 4.35 9.59 -8.41
C ASP A 235 4.09 9.58 -9.93
N GLU A 236 2.84 9.44 -10.32
CA GLU A 236 2.44 9.34 -11.72
C GLU A 236 2.93 10.53 -12.56
N SER A 237 2.91 11.71 -11.98
CA SER A 237 3.35 12.97 -12.61
C SER A 237 4.86 13.20 -12.53
N ASP A 238 5.63 12.38 -11.76
CA ASP A 238 7.08 12.57 -11.60
C ASP A 238 7.80 12.16 -12.91
N PRO A 239 8.50 13.10 -13.58
CA PRO A 239 9.26 12.74 -14.80
C PRO A 239 10.42 11.79 -14.52
N ASN A 240 10.86 11.67 -13.27
CA ASN A 240 11.95 10.79 -12.82
C ASN A 240 11.44 9.51 -12.17
N LYS A 241 10.17 9.17 -12.36
CA LYS A 241 9.61 7.94 -11.82
C LYS A 241 10.32 6.71 -12.41
N LEU A 242 10.45 5.67 -11.60
CA LEU A 242 11.16 4.45 -11.96
C LEU A 242 10.20 3.35 -12.40
N TRP A 243 9.14 3.73 -13.12
CA TRP A 243 8.13 2.76 -13.56
C TRP A 243 7.33 3.29 -14.75
N THR A 244 6.68 2.37 -15.45
CA THR A 244 5.76 2.66 -16.54
C THR A 244 4.58 1.67 -16.51
N TYR A 245 3.50 2.00 -17.18
CA TYR A 245 2.42 1.04 -17.44
C TYR A 245 2.86 0.10 -18.56
N ASP A 246 2.49 -1.17 -18.46
CA ASP A 246 2.77 -2.19 -19.48
C ASP A 246 1.60 -3.18 -19.52
N ARG A 247 1.53 -3.95 -20.61
CA ARG A 247 0.49 -4.97 -20.79
C ARG A 247 1.08 -6.29 -21.28
N PRO A 248 1.94 -6.93 -20.47
CA PRO A 248 2.50 -8.23 -20.85
C PRO A 248 1.41 -9.30 -20.94
N ILE A 249 1.73 -10.39 -21.63
CA ILE A 249 0.92 -11.59 -21.63
C ILE A 249 1.24 -12.36 -20.35
N ILE A 250 0.24 -12.57 -19.51
CA ILE A 250 0.33 -13.37 -18.27
C ILE A 250 -0.73 -14.45 -18.39
N ASN A 251 -0.31 -15.71 -18.36
CA ASN A 251 -1.22 -16.87 -18.48
C ASN A 251 -2.11 -16.77 -19.72
N GLY A 252 -1.55 -16.31 -20.84
CA GLY A 252 -2.26 -16.21 -22.13
C GLY A 252 -3.10 -14.96 -22.34
N TYR A 253 -3.17 -14.06 -21.37
CA TYR A 253 -4.00 -12.83 -21.45
C TYR A 253 -3.15 -11.57 -21.24
N LYS A 254 -3.50 -10.51 -21.97
CA LYS A 254 -2.90 -9.18 -21.74
C LYS A 254 -3.35 -8.64 -20.39
N ALA A 255 -2.40 -8.45 -19.47
CA ALA A 255 -2.67 -7.97 -18.11
C ALA A 255 -2.04 -6.59 -17.90
N SER A 256 -2.83 -5.61 -17.49
CA SER A 256 -2.31 -4.28 -17.13
C SER A 256 -1.47 -4.38 -15.86
N VAL A 257 -0.22 -3.92 -15.93
CA VAL A 257 0.74 -3.97 -14.81
C VAL A 257 1.45 -2.62 -14.65
N VAL A 258 2.05 -2.42 -13.48
CA VAL A 258 2.99 -1.32 -13.22
C VAL A 258 4.39 -1.94 -13.23
N LYS A 259 5.16 -1.65 -14.28
CA LYS A 259 6.46 -2.27 -14.54
C LYS A 259 7.60 -1.36 -14.08
N ILE A 260 8.48 -1.88 -13.24
CA ILE A 260 9.68 -1.15 -12.82
C ILE A 260 10.66 -1.09 -14.00
N THR A 261 11.09 0.12 -14.31
CA THR A 261 11.99 0.38 -15.48
C THR A 261 13.47 0.23 -15.12
N ASP A 262 13.82 0.42 -13.84
CA ASP A 262 15.22 0.34 -13.38
C ASP A 262 15.24 -0.30 -11.98
N TRP A 263 15.51 -1.59 -11.94
CA TRP A 263 15.55 -2.39 -10.71
C TRP A 263 16.71 -2.00 -9.79
N ASP A 264 17.89 -1.75 -10.35
CA ASP A 264 19.08 -1.44 -9.56
C ASP A 264 18.95 -0.07 -8.90
N LYS A 265 18.43 0.91 -9.62
CA LYS A 265 18.14 2.24 -9.07
C LYS A 265 17.02 2.17 -8.03
N THR A 266 16.00 1.33 -8.26
CA THR A 266 14.91 1.10 -7.31
C THR A 266 15.45 0.51 -6.00
N ARG A 267 16.26 -0.56 -6.10
CA ARG A 267 16.89 -1.20 -4.92
C ARG A 267 17.83 -0.23 -4.19
N SER A 268 18.61 0.53 -4.92
CA SER A 268 19.54 1.51 -4.35
C SER A 268 18.80 2.61 -3.59
N LYS A 269 17.74 3.17 -4.20
CA LYS A 269 16.89 4.18 -3.52
C LYS A 269 16.23 3.58 -2.28
N LEU A 270 15.72 2.34 -2.39
CA LEU A 270 15.07 1.64 -1.28
C LEU A 270 16.06 1.43 -0.12
N ALA A 271 17.26 0.93 -0.41
CA ALA A 271 18.32 0.75 0.60
C ALA A 271 18.69 2.09 1.27
N ASN A 272 18.74 3.16 0.48
CA ASN A 272 19.03 4.50 1.00
C ASN A 272 17.90 4.99 1.93
N TYR A 273 16.65 4.78 1.57
CA TYR A 273 15.50 5.13 2.43
C TYR A 273 15.54 4.36 3.76
N ILE A 274 15.87 3.07 3.71
CA ILE A 274 15.86 2.20 4.90
C ILE A 274 17.09 2.47 5.78
N PHE A 275 18.27 2.51 5.19
CA PHE A 275 19.54 2.51 5.91
C PHE A 275 20.30 3.84 5.87
N ASN A 276 19.81 4.84 5.18
CA ASN A 276 20.47 6.14 4.91
C ASN A 276 21.79 6.00 4.12
N LYS A 277 22.08 4.81 3.58
CA LYS A 277 23.26 4.58 2.71
C LYS A 277 22.94 3.45 1.73
N ALA A 278 23.21 3.67 0.47
CA ALA A 278 23.17 2.60 -0.52
C ALA A 278 24.30 1.61 -0.19
N SER A 279 23.95 0.46 0.31
CA SER A 279 24.92 -0.59 0.63
C SER A 279 25.02 -1.56 -0.56
N LYS A 280 26.21 -1.73 -1.12
CA LYS A 280 26.50 -2.69 -2.19
C LYS A 280 26.07 -4.13 -1.81
N LYS A 281 26.04 -4.44 -0.52
CA LYS A 281 25.63 -5.75 0.00
C LYS A 281 24.16 -6.07 -0.37
N TYR A 282 23.30 -5.08 -0.49
CA TYR A 282 21.88 -5.27 -0.82
C TYR A 282 21.59 -5.21 -2.33
N LEU A 283 22.59 -4.79 -3.12
CA LEU A 283 22.48 -4.71 -4.58
C LEU A 283 22.86 -6.04 -5.26
N SER A 284 23.62 -6.90 -4.59
CA SER A 284 24.23 -8.08 -5.20
C SER A 284 23.35 -9.34 -5.18
N SER A 285 22.22 -9.35 -4.49
CA SER A 285 21.41 -10.56 -4.33
C SER A 285 20.39 -10.80 -5.47
N GLY A 286 20.38 -9.94 -6.49
CA GLY A 286 19.37 -10.01 -7.57
C GLY A 286 19.88 -10.31 -8.98
N SER A 287 21.18 -10.54 -9.18
CA SER A 287 21.70 -10.77 -10.54
C SER A 287 22.55 -12.03 -10.63
N SER A 288 21.89 -13.17 -10.66
CA SER A 288 22.49 -14.37 -11.25
C SER A 288 21.73 -14.75 -12.52
N SER A 289 21.66 -13.81 -13.47
CA SER A 289 21.42 -14.23 -14.85
C SER A 289 22.74 -14.76 -15.37
N LYS A 290 22.88 -16.08 -15.43
CA LYS A 290 23.98 -16.74 -16.11
C LYS A 290 24.02 -16.23 -17.57
N LYS A 291 25.01 -15.41 -17.91
CA LYS A 291 25.39 -15.18 -19.28
C LYS A 291 25.92 -16.50 -19.78
N SER A 292 25.16 -17.24 -20.56
CA SER A 292 25.66 -18.33 -21.36
C SER A 292 26.50 -17.71 -22.50
N SER A 293 27.80 -17.66 -22.32
CA SER A 293 28.71 -17.32 -23.38
C SER A 293 28.83 -18.56 -24.30
N SER A 294 28.13 -18.51 -25.42
CA SER A 294 28.39 -19.45 -26.51
C SER A 294 29.71 -19.04 -27.14
N LYS A 295 30.80 -19.75 -26.84
CA LYS A 295 32.04 -19.69 -27.60
C LYS A 295 31.80 -20.49 -28.87
N SER A 296 31.62 -19.79 -29.96
CA SER A 296 31.76 -20.41 -31.30
C SER A 296 33.26 -20.59 -31.60
N SER A 297 33.72 -21.82 -31.56
CA SER A 297 35.06 -22.16 -32.04
C SER A 297 35.00 -22.28 -33.56
N SER A 298 35.52 -21.29 -34.25
CA SER A 298 35.81 -21.43 -35.66
C SER A 298 37.17 -22.15 -35.82
N LYS A 299 37.12 -23.41 -36.21
CA LYS A 299 38.33 -24.11 -36.71
C LYS A 299 38.49 -23.74 -38.19
N SER A 300 39.54 -23.00 -38.49
CA SER A 300 40.03 -22.88 -39.84
C SER A 300 40.89 -24.12 -40.17
N SER A 301 40.49 -24.90 -41.15
CA SER A 301 41.33 -25.92 -41.74
C SER A 301 41.85 -25.34 -43.08
N SER A 302 43.17 -25.10 -43.10
CA SER A 302 43.90 -24.92 -44.32
C SER A 302 44.29 -26.29 -44.88
N ASN A 303 43.87 -26.61 -46.10
CA ASN A 303 44.59 -27.18 -47.22
C ASN A 303 43.65 -27.33 -48.38
#